data_c5e230a9335b5dee0f954232fd302671
#
_entry.id   c5e230a9335b5dee0f954232fd302671
#
_cell.length_a   1.000
_cell.length_b   1.000
_cell.length_c   1.000
_cell.angle_alpha   90.00
_cell.angle_beta   90.00
_cell.angle_gamma   90.00
#
_symmetry.space_group_name_H-M   'P 1'
#
loop_
_entity.id
_entity.type
_entity.pdbx_description
1 polymer ?
#
loop_
_entity_poly.entity_id
_entity_poly.type
_entity_poly.pdbx_seq_one_letter_code
_entity_poly.pdbx_strand_id
1 'polypeptide(L)'
;LIFMFIGIVLFNLFLSYLIGKILRLNKLYLATFMIIATFGNTSFIGFSYIDAFYGQDFIVYGLIYDIFGSFLLLVSIGMFIITWGKGKKNSVFSISKSILLFPPMIMFFLTILAKNFEIPKFIMLTTQNLGSTLVPIAMIAIGMKLELKNIFARFHIVSVAVILKMVIVPIIVLLSFKYFYGIDQTWVKVTIIEVAMPPMTMAAVLAIKGGLDEKIAINSLVLGVIASLFTITLFVQYLA
;
A
#
# COMPACT_ATOMS: atom_id res chain seq x y z
N LEU A 1 -12.19 -13.53 -5.88
CA LEU A 1 -11.62 -12.48 -5.01
C LEU A 1 -10.22 -12.08 -5.44
N ILE A 2 -9.22 -12.98 -5.51
CA ILE A 2 -7.82 -12.66 -5.81
C ILE A 2 -7.69 -11.87 -7.11
N PHE A 3 -8.26 -12.36 -8.22
CA PHE A 3 -8.21 -11.65 -9.52
C PHE A 3 -8.88 -10.27 -9.46
N MET A 4 -9.90 -10.12 -8.67
CA MET A 4 -10.59 -8.83 -8.47
C MET A 4 -9.67 -7.86 -7.71
N PHE A 5 -8.99 -8.30 -6.65
CA PHE A 5 -8.05 -7.48 -5.88
C PHE A 5 -6.87 -7.02 -6.75
N ILE A 6 -6.30 -7.94 -7.54
CA ILE A 6 -5.28 -7.61 -8.53
C ILE A 6 -5.83 -6.57 -9.53
N GLY A 7 -7.05 -6.78 -10.03
CA GLY A 7 -7.70 -5.85 -10.97
C GLY A 7 -7.88 -4.45 -10.41
N ILE A 8 -8.31 -4.33 -9.14
CA ILE A 8 -8.46 -3.02 -8.46
C ILE A 8 -7.12 -2.28 -8.38
N VAL A 9 -6.05 -2.98 -7.99
CA VAL A 9 -4.73 -2.34 -7.86
C VAL A 9 -4.14 -1.98 -9.22
N LEU A 10 -4.31 -2.82 -10.24
CA LEU A 10 -3.89 -2.50 -11.61
C LEU A 10 -4.69 -1.34 -12.20
N PHE A 11 -5.99 -1.27 -11.93
CA PHE A 11 -6.83 -0.13 -12.30
C PHE A 11 -6.34 1.16 -11.63
N ASN A 12 -6.05 1.12 -10.31
CA ASN A 12 -5.50 2.26 -9.60
C ASN A 12 -4.13 2.69 -10.16
N LEU A 13 -3.27 1.71 -10.49
CA LEU A 13 -1.98 1.96 -11.13
C LEU A 13 -2.13 2.65 -12.49
N PHE A 14 -3.06 2.18 -13.31
CA PHE A 14 -3.38 2.78 -14.60
C PHE A 14 -3.91 4.21 -14.43
N LEU A 15 -4.83 4.43 -13.50
CA LEU A 15 -5.41 5.73 -13.22
C LEU A 15 -4.35 6.71 -12.69
N SER A 16 -3.45 6.25 -11.80
CA SER A 16 -2.34 7.06 -11.29
C SER A 16 -1.36 7.44 -12.42
N TYR A 17 -1.08 6.54 -13.35
CA TYR A 17 -0.28 6.86 -14.54
C TYR A 17 -0.94 7.94 -15.39
N LEU A 18 -2.24 7.83 -15.69
CA LEU A 18 -2.98 8.80 -16.50
C LEU A 18 -2.98 10.18 -15.83
N ILE A 19 -3.33 10.24 -14.55
CA ILE A 19 -3.36 11.51 -13.79
C ILE A 19 -1.96 12.13 -13.73
N GLY A 20 -0.93 11.33 -13.48
CA GLY A 20 0.43 11.83 -13.47
C GLY A 20 0.89 12.36 -14.83
N LYS A 21 0.40 11.80 -15.94
CA LYS A 21 0.61 12.33 -17.29
C LYS A 21 -0.14 13.65 -17.53
N ILE A 22 -1.39 13.75 -17.07
CA ILE A 22 -2.18 15.00 -17.13
C ILE A 22 -1.48 16.11 -16.35
N LEU A 23 -0.92 15.79 -15.18
CA LEU A 23 -0.13 16.73 -14.36
C LEU A 23 1.25 17.04 -14.97
N ARG A 24 1.59 16.46 -16.12
CA ARG A 24 2.87 16.64 -16.82
C ARG A 24 4.09 16.36 -15.93
N LEU A 25 3.96 15.36 -15.04
CA LEU A 25 5.05 14.97 -14.16
C LEU A 25 6.23 14.42 -14.97
N ASN A 26 7.44 14.83 -14.60
CA ASN A 26 8.64 14.21 -15.15
C ASN A 26 8.70 12.72 -14.70
N LYS A 27 9.58 11.95 -15.33
CA LYS A 27 9.66 10.51 -15.15
C LYS A 27 9.87 10.09 -13.68
N LEU A 28 10.71 10.82 -12.94
CA LEU A 28 11.01 10.56 -11.52
C LEU A 28 9.77 10.78 -10.65
N TYR A 29 9.12 11.95 -10.83
CA TYR A 29 7.92 12.29 -10.05
C TYR A 29 6.73 11.42 -10.42
N LEU A 30 6.58 11.08 -11.71
CA LEU A 30 5.54 10.18 -12.18
C LEU A 30 5.67 8.80 -11.53
N ALA A 31 6.87 8.21 -11.52
CA ALA A 31 7.10 6.94 -10.87
C ALA A 31 6.82 6.99 -9.37
N THR A 32 7.27 8.05 -8.67
CA THR A 32 6.98 8.23 -7.24
C THR A 32 5.49 8.35 -7.00
N PHE A 33 4.80 9.19 -7.78
CA PHE A 33 3.35 9.39 -7.71
C PHE A 33 2.60 8.06 -7.90
N MET A 34 2.94 7.29 -8.93
CA MET A 34 2.32 5.99 -9.21
C MET A 34 2.47 5.03 -8.03
N ILE A 35 3.66 4.92 -7.46
CA ILE A 35 3.91 4.03 -6.30
C ILE A 35 3.08 4.46 -5.09
N ILE A 36 3.10 5.74 -4.75
CA ILE A 36 2.43 6.27 -3.56
C ILE A 36 0.91 6.29 -3.71
N ALA A 37 0.39 6.66 -4.89
CA ALA A 37 -1.04 6.71 -5.14
C ALA A 37 -1.68 5.33 -5.35
N THR A 38 -0.89 4.28 -5.57
CA THR A 38 -1.42 2.94 -5.82
C THR A 38 -1.43 2.08 -4.57
N PHE A 39 -0.29 1.95 -3.89
CA PHE A 39 -0.13 0.99 -2.81
C PHE A 39 -0.55 1.58 -1.46
N GLY A 40 -1.51 0.90 -0.79
CA GLY A 40 -2.07 1.29 0.51
C GLY A 40 -1.45 0.52 1.67
N ASN A 41 -1.51 1.10 2.85
CA ASN A 41 -1.05 0.50 4.11
C ASN A 41 -2.11 -0.48 4.66
N THR A 42 -2.31 -1.54 3.92
CA THR A 42 -3.33 -2.56 4.12
C THR A 42 -3.04 -3.45 5.32
N SER A 43 -1.77 -3.85 5.52
CA SER A 43 -1.39 -4.74 6.63
C SER A 43 -1.50 -4.07 8.00
N PHE A 44 -0.96 -2.86 8.16
CA PHE A 44 -0.81 -2.27 9.49
C PHE A 44 -2.03 -1.44 9.90
N ILE A 45 -2.45 -0.53 9.04
CA ILE A 45 -3.60 0.31 9.33
C ILE A 45 -4.87 -0.46 8.95
N GLY A 46 -4.92 -1.11 7.80
CA GLY A 46 -6.09 -1.84 7.31
C GLY A 46 -6.57 -2.91 8.28
N PHE A 47 -5.69 -3.83 8.69
CA PHE A 47 -6.07 -4.90 9.62
C PHE A 47 -6.59 -4.37 10.95
N SER A 48 -6.01 -3.27 11.46
CA SER A 48 -6.48 -2.65 12.70
C SER A 48 -7.91 -2.10 12.57
N TYR A 49 -8.25 -1.51 11.41
CA TYR A 49 -9.62 -1.05 11.14
C TYR A 49 -10.58 -2.24 10.94
N ILE A 50 -10.16 -3.29 10.23
CA ILE A 50 -10.99 -4.48 10.03
C ILE A 50 -11.30 -5.13 11.37
N ASP A 51 -10.30 -5.33 12.22
CA ASP A 51 -10.47 -5.92 13.55
C ASP A 51 -11.43 -5.09 14.41
N ALA A 52 -11.22 -3.78 14.45
CA ALA A 52 -12.00 -2.86 15.28
C ALA A 52 -13.48 -2.76 14.87
N PHE A 53 -13.80 -2.83 13.56
CA PHE A 53 -15.15 -2.56 13.06
C PHE A 53 -15.91 -3.79 12.58
N TYR A 54 -15.21 -4.85 12.17
CA TYR A 54 -15.83 -6.07 11.64
C TYR A 54 -15.46 -7.32 12.42
N GLY A 55 -14.38 -7.28 13.20
CA GLY A 55 -13.90 -8.40 14.01
C GLY A 55 -12.79 -9.20 13.34
N GLN A 56 -12.08 -9.96 14.16
CA GLN A 56 -10.86 -10.69 13.81
C GLN A 56 -11.06 -11.72 12.68
N ASP A 57 -12.22 -12.36 12.63
CA ASP A 57 -12.54 -13.38 11.61
C ASP A 57 -12.50 -12.83 10.18
N PHE A 58 -12.71 -11.54 10.01
CA PHE A 58 -12.73 -10.88 8.69
C PHE A 58 -11.37 -10.36 8.22
N ILE A 59 -10.34 -10.41 9.07
CA ILE A 59 -8.95 -10.07 8.70
C ILE A 59 -8.47 -10.93 7.52
N VAL A 60 -9.00 -12.15 7.36
CA VAL A 60 -8.65 -13.03 6.24
C VAL A 60 -8.87 -12.37 4.88
N TYR A 61 -9.92 -11.58 4.71
CA TYR A 61 -10.16 -10.85 3.45
C TYR A 61 -9.15 -9.73 3.22
N GLY A 62 -8.82 -8.98 4.28
CA GLY A 62 -7.74 -8.00 4.25
C GLY A 62 -6.39 -8.63 3.94
N LEU A 63 -6.07 -9.77 4.55
CA LEU A 63 -4.84 -10.52 4.30
C LEU A 63 -4.70 -10.96 2.84
N ILE A 64 -5.78 -11.47 2.23
CA ILE A 64 -5.77 -11.86 0.81
C ILE A 64 -5.56 -10.60 -0.06
N TYR A 65 -6.21 -9.48 0.26
CA TYR A 65 -6.00 -8.22 -0.45
C TYR A 65 -4.57 -7.72 -0.30
N ASP A 66 -4.02 -7.74 0.92
CA ASP A 66 -2.65 -7.30 1.19
C ASP A 66 -1.62 -8.12 0.43
N ILE A 67 -1.70 -9.45 0.51
CA ILE A 67 -0.73 -10.34 -0.14
C ILE A 67 -0.80 -10.20 -1.67
N PHE A 68 -1.98 -10.40 -2.26
CA PHE A 68 -2.12 -10.50 -3.72
C PHE A 68 -2.34 -9.16 -4.41
N GLY A 69 -3.04 -8.24 -3.78
CA GLY A 69 -3.29 -6.89 -4.31
C GLY A 69 -2.15 -5.92 -4.04
N SER A 70 -1.66 -5.84 -2.81
CA SER A 70 -0.66 -4.84 -2.44
C SER A 70 0.77 -5.36 -2.50
N PHE A 71 1.11 -6.37 -1.71
CA PHE A 71 2.50 -6.80 -1.52
C PHE A 71 3.12 -7.39 -2.79
N LEU A 72 2.50 -8.41 -3.40
CA LEU A 72 3.06 -9.05 -4.60
C LEU A 72 3.17 -8.09 -5.78
N LEU A 73 2.19 -7.20 -5.96
CA LEU A 73 2.25 -6.20 -7.03
C LEU A 73 3.28 -5.11 -6.73
N LEU A 74 3.48 -4.72 -5.47
CA LEU A 74 4.53 -3.79 -5.10
C LEU A 74 5.92 -4.35 -5.40
N VAL A 75 6.20 -5.58 -4.98
CA VAL A 75 7.53 -6.18 -5.18
C VAL A 75 7.79 -6.63 -6.62
N SER A 76 6.78 -6.73 -7.45
CA SER A 76 6.90 -7.04 -8.89
C SER A 76 6.79 -5.78 -9.75
N ILE A 77 5.59 -5.33 -10.06
CA ILE A 77 5.33 -4.17 -10.92
C ILE A 77 5.86 -2.88 -10.27
N GLY A 78 5.68 -2.73 -8.95
CA GLY A 78 6.17 -1.56 -8.21
C GLY A 78 7.69 -1.41 -8.32
N MET A 79 8.45 -2.49 -8.16
CA MET A 79 9.91 -2.46 -8.34
C MET A 79 10.32 -2.14 -9.78
N PHE A 80 9.56 -2.62 -10.77
CA PHE A 80 9.77 -2.23 -12.16
C PHE A 80 9.57 -0.72 -12.36
N ILE A 81 8.49 -0.15 -11.81
CA ILE A 81 8.18 1.29 -11.88
C ILE A 81 9.27 2.12 -11.20
N ILE A 82 9.75 1.70 -10.03
CA ILE A 82 10.85 2.36 -9.31
C ILE A 82 12.10 2.42 -10.17
N THR A 83 12.48 1.30 -10.75
CA THR A 83 13.65 1.19 -11.62
C THR A 83 13.51 2.03 -12.89
N TRP A 84 12.32 1.97 -13.50
CA TRP A 84 11.99 2.78 -14.67
C TRP A 84 12.07 4.27 -14.35
N GLY A 85 11.51 4.72 -13.22
CA GLY A 85 11.51 6.13 -12.80
C GLY A 85 12.91 6.72 -12.66
N LYS A 86 13.87 5.94 -12.17
CA LYS A 86 15.27 6.35 -12.03
C LYS A 86 16.03 6.43 -13.37
N GLY A 87 15.44 5.95 -14.46
CA GLY A 87 16.10 5.96 -15.78
C GLY A 87 17.23 4.94 -15.94
N LYS A 88 17.43 4.03 -15.01
CA LYS A 88 18.39 2.94 -15.13
C LYS A 88 17.81 1.88 -16.09
N LYS A 89 18.57 1.52 -17.12
CA LYS A 89 18.32 0.31 -17.90
C LYS A 89 18.79 -0.90 -17.09
N ASN A 90 17.96 -1.36 -16.17
CA ASN A 90 18.25 -2.63 -15.52
C ASN A 90 17.71 -3.77 -16.39
N SER A 91 18.50 -4.82 -16.55
CA SER A 91 18.02 -6.06 -17.17
C SER A 91 16.85 -6.60 -16.34
N VAL A 92 15.84 -7.17 -17.02
CA VAL A 92 14.72 -7.87 -16.36
C VAL A 92 15.24 -8.91 -15.37
N PHE A 93 16.34 -9.59 -15.70
CA PHE A 93 17.00 -10.54 -14.82
C PHE A 93 17.52 -9.90 -13.53
N SER A 94 18.10 -8.69 -13.58
CA SER A 94 18.56 -7.96 -12.38
C SER A 94 17.40 -7.57 -11.47
N ILE A 95 16.28 -7.16 -12.06
CA ILE A 95 15.04 -6.82 -11.31
C ILE A 95 14.49 -8.08 -10.65
N SER A 96 14.33 -9.18 -11.40
CA SER A 96 13.82 -10.45 -10.87
C SER A 96 14.70 -10.98 -9.73
N LYS A 97 16.02 -10.91 -9.88
CA LYS A 97 16.96 -11.29 -8.81
C LYS A 97 16.79 -10.42 -7.56
N SER A 98 16.63 -9.11 -7.74
CA SER A 98 16.42 -8.19 -6.61
C SER A 98 15.09 -8.46 -5.89
N ILE A 99 14.04 -8.83 -6.62
CA ILE A 99 12.73 -9.21 -6.06
C ILE A 99 12.86 -10.50 -5.25
N LEU A 100 13.45 -11.55 -5.83
CA LEU A 100 13.61 -12.85 -5.19
C LEU A 100 14.50 -12.79 -3.94
N LEU A 101 15.55 -11.95 -3.97
CA LEU A 101 16.46 -11.72 -2.83
C LEU A 101 15.94 -10.69 -1.84
N PHE A 102 14.79 -10.10 -2.07
CA PHE A 102 14.18 -9.15 -1.14
C PHE A 102 13.74 -9.88 0.14
N PRO A 103 14.23 -9.47 1.34
CA PRO A 103 14.01 -10.24 2.57
C PRO A 103 12.54 -10.61 2.86
N PRO A 104 11.55 -9.69 2.69
CA PRO A 104 10.14 -10.05 2.87
C PRO A 104 9.66 -11.14 1.91
N MET A 105 10.19 -11.17 0.68
CA MET A 105 9.82 -12.19 -0.31
C MET A 105 10.42 -13.56 0.07
N ILE A 106 11.65 -13.59 0.55
CA ILE A 106 12.27 -14.80 1.09
C ILE A 106 11.44 -15.34 2.25
N MET A 107 11.05 -14.47 3.19
CA MET A 107 10.23 -14.86 4.34
C MET A 107 8.83 -15.34 3.92
N PHE A 108 8.23 -14.74 2.91
CA PHE A 108 6.96 -15.20 2.34
C PHE A 108 7.07 -16.65 1.82
N PHE A 109 8.09 -16.96 1.02
CA PHE A 109 8.30 -18.33 0.53
C PHE A 109 8.65 -19.30 1.66
N LEU A 110 9.49 -18.90 2.62
CA LEU A 110 9.80 -19.72 3.79
C LEU A 110 8.54 -20.04 4.61
N THR A 111 7.64 -19.08 4.78
CA THR A 111 6.37 -19.31 5.49
C THR A 111 5.48 -20.32 4.78
N ILE A 112 5.41 -20.26 3.43
CA ILE A 112 4.66 -21.25 2.65
C ILE A 112 5.27 -22.64 2.81
N LEU A 113 6.60 -22.77 2.76
CA LEU A 113 7.29 -24.05 2.96
C LEU A 113 7.14 -24.57 4.39
N ALA A 114 7.13 -23.68 5.37
CA ALA A 114 7.00 -24.02 6.77
C ALA A 114 5.56 -24.40 7.18
N LYS A 115 4.57 -24.22 6.31
CA LYS A 115 3.15 -24.49 6.61
C LYS A 115 2.88 -25.91 7.17
N ASN A 116 3.66 -26.90 6.74
CA ASN A 116 3.49 -28.30 7.13
C ASN A 116 4.37 -28.70 8.32
N PHE A 117 5.15 -27.78 8.89
CA PHE A 117 6.01 -28.03 10.03
C PHE A 117 5.41 -27.38 11.29
N GLU A 118 5.52 -28.08 12.41
CA GLU A 118 5.18 -27.52 13.72
C GLU A 118 6.25 -26.49 14.11
N ILE A 119 5.90 -25.22 14.03
CA ILE A 119 6.80 -24.13 14.43
C ILE A 119 6.81 -24.05 15.97
N PRO A 120 7.98 -24.17 16.63
CA PRO A 120 8.06 -24.03 18.08
C PRO A 120 7.43 -22.72 18.57
N LYS A 121 6.64 -22.81 19.64
CA LYS A 121 5.87 -21.69 20.19
C LYS A 121 6.72 -20.44 20.48
N PHE A 122 7.98 -20.64 20.94
CA PHE A 122 8.88 -19.53 21.22
C PHE A 122 9.28 -18.75 19.94
N ILE A 123 9.48 -19.43 18.80
CA ILE A 123 9.76 -18.79 17.50
C ILE A 123 8.54 -17.97 17.06
N MET A 124 7.35 -18.57 17.17
CA MET A 124 6.09 -17.90 16.79
C MET A 124 5.87 -16.64 17.63
N LEU A 125 6.03 -16.71 18.94
CA LEU A 125 5.90 -15.54 19.84
C LEU A 125 6.96 -14.48 19.57
N THR A 126 8.20 -14.88 19.33
CA THR A 126 9.29 -13.96 19.04
C THR A 126 9.05 -13.21 17.72
N THR A 127 8.66 -13.92 16.67
CA THR A 127 8.35 -13.28 15.36
C THR A 127 7.12 -12.37 15.44
N GLN A 128 6.11 -12.74 16.22
CA GLN A 128 4.94 -11.90 16.45
C GLN A 128 5.31 -10.62 17.22
N ASN A 129 6.11 -10.71 18.27
CA ASN A 129 6.58 -9.54 19.02
C ASN A 129 7.45 -8.63 18.16
N LEU A 130 8.38 -9.19 17.38
CA LEU A 130 9.18 -8.40 16.43
C LEU A 130 8.32 -7.74 15.35
N GLY A 131 7.34 -8.45 14.83
CA GLY A 131 6.39 -7.91 13.85
C GLY A 131 5.60 -6.72 14.39
N SER A 132 5.14 -6.79 15.65
CA SER A 132 4.38 -5.70 16.28
C SER A 132 5.20 -4.42 16.49
N THR A 133 6.53 -4.50 16.55
CA THR A 133 7.40 -3.32 16.67
C THR A 133 7.65 -2.61 15.33
N LEU A 134 7.36 -3.26 14.22
CA LEU A 134 7.68 -2.74 12.87
C LEU A 134 6.98 -1.41 12.60
N VAL A 135 5.68 -1.31 12.91
CA VAL A 135 4.89 -0.10 12.65
C VAL A 135 5.37 1.08 13.49
N PRO A 136 5.49 0.97 14.83
CA PRO A 136 6.01 2.06 15.65
C PRO A 136 7.40 2.53 15.19
N ILE A 137 8.31 1.60 14.92
CA ILE A 137 9.67 1.94 14.47
C ILE A 137 9.67 2.62 13.10
N ALA A 138 8.87 2.12 12.15
CA ALA A 138 8.75 2.72 10.83
C ALA A 138 8.16 4.15 10.91
N MET A 139 7.14 4.36 11.76
CA MET A 139 6.54 5.68 11.94
C MET A 139 7.51 6.67 12.61
N ILE A 140 8.29 6.22 13.60
CA ILE A 140 9.35 7.04 14.21
C ILE A 140 10.40 7.40 13.16
N ALA A 141 10.88 6.43 12.38
CA ALA A 141 11.90 6.66 11.34
C ALA A 141 11.41 7.65 10.27
N ILE A 142 10.13 7.58 9.88
CA ILE A 142 9.51 8.54 8.94
C ILE A 142 9.40 9.92 9.60
N GLY A 143 8.94 9.98 10.85
CA GLY A 143 8.85 11.22 11.61
C GLY A 143 10.20 11.93 11.75
N MET A 144 11.28 11.19 11.99
CA MET A 144 12.65 11.73 12.05
C MET A 144 13.15 12.30 10.73
N LYS A 145 12.65 11.80 9.60
CA LYS A 145 12.97 12.33 8.26
C LYS A 145 12.10 13.51 7.84
N LEU A 146 11.11 13.85 8.63
CA LEU A 146 10.16 14.90 8.35
C LEU A 146 10.83 16.27 8.57
N GLU A 147 11.14 16.94 7.48
CA GLU A 147 11.62 18.33 7.53
C GLU A 147 10.40 19.27 7.51
N LEU A 148 10.03 19.82 8.68
CA LEU A 148 8.87 20.74 8.80
C LEU A 148 8.95 21.91 7.81
N LYS A 149 10.17 22.40 7.52
CA LYS A 149 10.40 23.47 6.51
C LYS A 149 9.98 23.06 5.09
N ASN A 150 9.93 21.77 4.80
CA ASN A 150 9.67 21.23 3.46
C ASN A 150 8.33 20.45 3.38
N ILE A 151 7.49 20.50 4.41
CA ILE A 151 6.22 19.74 4.45
C ILE A 151 5.27 20.11 3.31
N PHE A 152 5.35 21.35 2.83
CA PHE A 152 4.59 21.80 1.67
C PHE A 152 5.33 21.60 0.34
N ALA A 153 6.55 21.04 0.36
CA ALA A 153 7.25 20.73 -0.87
C ALA A 153 6.46 19.72 -1.71
N ARG A 154 6.23 20.04 -2.98
CA ARG A 154 5.43 19.21 -3.90
C ARG A 154 3.98 19.01 -3.45
N PHE A 155 3.43 19.91 -2.62
CA PHE A 155 2.12 19.78 -2.00
C PHE A 155 1.00 19.44 -3.00
N HIS A 156 0.99 20.06 -4.18
CA HIS A 156 0.02 19.76 -5.23
C HIS A 156 0.10 18.30 -5.73
N ILE A 157 1.30 17.73 -5.88
CA ILE A 157 1.49 16.33 -6.29
C ILE A 157 1.05 15.40 -5.16
N VAL A 158 1.48 15.72 -3.94
CA VAL A 158 1.16 14.96 -2.71
C VAL A 158 -0.35 14.92 -2.48
N SER A 159 -1.02 16.07 -2.53
CA SER A 159 -2.47 16.15 -2.32
C SER A 159 -3.25 15.37 -3.36
N VAL A 160 -2.87 15.49 -4.64
CA VAL A 160 -3.53 14.71 -5.70
C VAL A 160 -3.29 13.20 -5.51
N ALA A 161 -2.09 12.77 -5.10
CA ALA A 161 -1.83 11.36 -4.82
C ALA A 161 -2.70 10.81 -3.67
N VAL A 162 -2.80 11.56 -2.58
CA VAL A 162 -3.60 11.18 -1.41
C VAL A 162 -5.10 11.19 -1.73
N ILE A 163 -5.60 12.24 -2.40
CA ILE A 163 -7.01 12.31 -2.82
C ILE A 163 -7.35 11.18 -3.79
N LEU A 164 -6.50 10.91 -4.76
CA LEU A 164 -6.69 9.80 -5.69
C LEU A 164 -6.80 8.47 -4.95
N LYS A 165 -5.83 8.19 -4.06
CA LYS A 165 -5.72 6.92 -3.34
C LYS A 165 -6.84 6.73 -2.32
N MET A 166 -7.18 7.76 -1.55
CA MET A 166 -8.02 7.62 -0.36
C MET A 166 -9.47 8.09 -0.58
N VAL A 167 -9.76 8.74 -1.70
CA VAL A 167 -11.11 9.25 -2.00
C VAL A 167 -11.60 8.75 -3.35
N ILE A 168 -10.91 9.08 -4.44
CA ILE A 168 -11.41 8.84 -5.80
C ILE A 168 -11.50 7.33 -6.07
N VAL A 169 -10.42 6.59 -5.87
CA VAL A 169 -10.39 5.14 -6.16
C VAL A 169 -11.34 4.38 -5.24
N PRO A 170 -11.38 4.61 -3.91
CA PRO A 170 -12.36 3.96 -3.05
C PRO A 170 -13.81 4.24 -3.43
N ILE A 171 -14.15 5.48 -3.85
CA ILE A 171 -15.49 5.81 -4.31
C ILE A 171 -15.83 5.04 -5.60
N ILE A 172 -14.91 4.97 -6.56
CA ILE A 172 -15.14 4.20 -7.79
C ILE A 172 -15.38 2.72 -7.47
N VAL A 173 -14.57 2.13 -6.58
CA VAL A 173 -14.72 0.73 -6.16
C VAL A 173 -16.04 0.53 -5.40
N LEU A 174 -16.37 1.44 -4.47
CA LEU A 174 -17.63 1.41 -3.73
C LEU A 174 -18.83 1.45 -4.68
N LEU A 175 -18.87 2.37 -5.63
CA LEU A 175 -19.97 2.47 -6.60
C LEU A 175 -20.07 1.24 -7.49
N SER A 176 -18.92 0.71 -7.95
CA SER A 176 -18.86 -0.51 -8.73
C SER A 176 -19.37 -1.71 -7.93
N PHE A 177 -18.95 -1.86 -6.67
CA PHE A 177 -19.41 -2.97 -5.84
C PHE A 177 -20.87 -2.85 -5.45
N LYS A 178 -21.35 -1.64 -5.15
CA LYS A 178 -22.77 -1.38 -4.91
C LYS A 178 -23.63 -1.81 -6.08
N TYR A 179 -23.17 -1.59 -7.30
CA TYR A 179 -23.90 -1.95 -8.51
C TYR A 179 -23.89 -3.45 -8.81
N PHE A 180 -22.71 -4.11 -8.67
CA PHE A 180 -22.54 -5.51 -9.09
C PHE A 180 -22.79 -6.54 -7.99
N TYR A 181 -22.49 -6.22 -6.73
CA TYR A 181 -22.49 -7.20 -5.62
C TYR A 181 -23.39 -6.81 -4.45
N GLY A 182 -23.79 -5.54 -4.36
CA GLY A 182 -24.35 -4.98 -3.12
C GLY A 182 -23.26 -4.69 -2.08
N ILE A 183 -23.61 -3.91 -1.06
CA ILE A 183 -22.65 -3.49 0.00
C ILE A 183 -22.86 -4.22 1.32
N ASP A 184 -23.82 -5.12 1.41
CA ASP A 184 -24.16 -5.80 2.68
C ASP A 184 -23.16 -6.90 3.04
N GLN A 185 -22.43 -7.41 2.05
CA GLN A 185 -21.46 -8.48 2.26
C GLN A 185 -20.18 -7.95 2.93
N THR A 186 -19.76 -8.57 4.01
CA THR A 186 -18.59 -8.12 4.80
C THR A 186 -17.30 -8.08 3.99
N TRP A 187 -17.07 -9.04 3.07
CA TRP A 187 -15.88 -9.01 2.21
C TRP A 187 -15.85 -7.78 1.28
N VAL A 188 -17.03 -7.29 0.85
CA VAL A 188 -17.14 -6.04 0.06
C VAL A 188 -16.74 -4.85 0.92
N LYS A 189 -17.28 -4.75 2.14
CA LYS A 189 -16.97 -3.69 3.09
C LYS A 189 -15.46 -3.66 3.41
N VAL A 190 -14.88 -4.82 3.73
CA VAL A 190 -13.44 -4.98 3.98
C VAL A 190 -12.62 -4.53 2.77
N THR A 191 -12.99 -4.93 1.56
CA THR A 191 -12.26 -4.54 0.35
C THR A 191 -12.28 -3.03 0.14
N ILE A 192 -13.43 -2.37 0.34
CA ILE A 192 -13.55 -0.92 0.19
C ILE A 192 -12.65 -0.20 1.20
N ILE A 193 -12.60 -0.68 2.44
CA ILE A 193 -11.73 -0.14 3.48
C ILE A 193 -10.25 -0.32 3.11
N GLU A 194 -9.85 -1.50 2.64
CA GLU A 194 -8.48 -1.75 2.21
C GLU A 194 -8.06 -0.86 1.03
N VAL A 195 -8.97 -0.64 0.11
CA VAL A 195 -8.73 0.29 -1.01
C VAL A 195 -8.57 1.73 -0.51
N ALA A 196 -9.28 2.13 0.55
CA ALA A 196 -9.22 3.48 1.12
C ALA A 196 -8.01 3.73 2.04
N MET A 197 -7.18 2.70 2.31
CA MET A 197 -6.01 2.86 3.18
C MET A 197 -5.03 3.92 2.68
N PRO A 198 -4.37 4.66 3.60
CA PRO A 198 -3.36 5.66 3.26
C PRO A 198 -2.17 5.03 2.55
N PRO A 199 -1.27 5.84 1.93
CA PRO A 199 -0.10 5.33 1.25
C PRO A 199 0.72 4.37 2.09
N MET A 200 1.23 3.30 1.47
CA MET A 200 1.95 2.22 2.13
C MET A 200 3.35 2.66 2.54
N THR A 201 3.69 2.49 3.83
CA THR A 201 5.02 2.80 4.37
C THR A 201 6.14 2.05 3.64
N MET A 202 5.96 0.75 3.37
CA MET A 202 6.94 -0.06 2.64
C MET A 202 7.15 0.45 1.22
N ALA A 203 6.08 0.84 0.53
CA ALA A 203 6.16 1.39 -0.82
C ALA A 203 6.98 2.68 -0.86
N ALA A 204 6.79 3.57 0.11
CA ALA A 204 7.60 4.79 0.24
C ALA A 204 9.08 4.49 0.54
N VAL A 205 9.36 3.57 1.46
CA VAL A 205 10.73 3.15 1.76
C VAL A 205 11.43 2.58 0.53
N LEU A 206 10.74 1.72 -0.24
CA LEU A 206 11.28 1.16 -1.48
C LEU A 206 11.50 2.24 -2.55
N ALA A 207 10.57 3.18 -2.69
CA ALA A 207 10.69 4.31 -3.61
C ALA A 207 11.94 5.16 -3.27
N ILE A 208 12.14 5.51 -2.00
CA ILE A 208 13.29 6.29 -1.53
C ILE A 208 14.60 5.52 -1.73
N LYS A 209 14.68 4.25 -1.30
CA LYS A 209 15.84 3.39 -1.52
C LYS A 209 16.14 3.19 -3.00
N GLY A 210 15.11 3.13 -3.83
CA GLY A 210 15.21 3.06 -5.28
C GLY A 210 15.68 4.37 -5.93
N GLY A 211 15.77 5.48 -5.17
CA GLY A 211 16.25 6.79 -5.63
C GLY A 211 15.16 7.62 -6.32
N LEU A 212 13.89 7.37 -6.00
CA LEU A 212 12.79 8.23 -6.38
C LEU A 212 12.70 9.46 -5.46
N ASP A 213 11.70 10.35 -5.70
CA ASP A 213 11.59 11.59 -4.95
C ASP A 213 11.16 11.37 -3.50
N GLU A 214 12.08 11.63 -2.56
CA GLU A 214 11.88 11.43 -1.13
C GLU A 214 10.80 12.37 -0.55
N LYS A 215 10.70 13.61 -1.05
CA LYS A 215 9.74 14.60 -0.54
C LYS A 215 8.31 14.20 -0.89
N ILE A 216 8.06 13.75 -2.12
CA ILE A 216 6.75 13.23 -2.50
C ILE A 216 6.41 12.00 -1.65
N ALA A 217 7.35 11.06 -1.48
CA ALA A 217 7.10 9.84 -0.74
C ALA A 217 6.77 10.11 0.75
N ILE A 218 7.61 10.88 1.45
CA ILE A 218 7.44 11.16 2.88
C ILE A 218 6.20 12.03 3.13
N ASN A 219 6.04 13.13 2.40
CA ASN A 219 4.92 14.03 2.62
C ASN A 219 3.58 13.38 2.32
N SER A 220 3.52 12.45 1.35
CA SER A 220 2.31 11.66 1.07
C SER A 220 1.97 10.68 2.20
N LEU A 221 2.97 10.06 2.83
CA LEU A 221 2.73 9.23 4.01
C LEU A 221 2.12 10.04 5.15
N VAL A 222 2.74 11.18 5.47
CA VAL A 222 2.27 12.04 6.57
C VAL A 222 0.86 12.56 6.31
N LEU A 223 0.65 13.16 5.14
CA LEU A 223 -0.67 13.66 4.76
C LEU A 223 -1.71 12.54 4.71
N GLY A 224 -1.32 11.37 4.18
CA GLY A 224 -2.19 10.20 4.10
C GLY A 224 -2.60 9.69 5.47
N VAL A 225 -1.67 9.57 6.43
CA VAL A 225 -1.99 9.14 7.80
C VAL A 225 -2.93 10.14 8.49
N ILE A 226 -2.67 11.44 8.36
CA ILE A 226 -3.58 12.46 8.92
C ILE A 226 -4.96 12.39 8.25
N ALA A 227 -5.00 12.32 6.93
CA ALA A 227 -6.24 12.21 6.17
C ALA A 227 -7.03 10.94 6.51
N SER A 228 -6.34 9.83 6.83
CA SER A 228 -6.98 8.54 7.13
C SER A 228 -7.92 8.61 8.34
N LEU A 229 -7.61 9.44 9.32
CA LEU A 229 -8.45 9.65 10.51
C LEU A 229 -9.87 10.13 10.14
N PHE A 230 -9.98 10.85 9.04
CA PHE A 230 -11.26 11.37 8.56
C PHE A 230 -11.86 10.49 7.44
N THR A 231 -11.07 10.19 6.41
CA THR A 231 -11.58 9.50 5.22
C THR A 231 -12.02 8.08 5.52
N ILE A 232 -11.23 7.32 6.29
CA ILE A 232 -11.58 5.92 6.62
C ILE A 232 -12.80 5.90 7.53
N THR A 233 -12.85 6.79 8.52
CA THR A 233 -14.02 6.90 9.43
C THR A 233 -15.30 7.17 8.65
N LEU A 234 -15.27 8.05 7.63
CA LEU A 234 -16.43 8.30 6.76
C LEU A 234 -16.83 7.06 5.96
N PHE A 235 -15.87 6.31 5.40
CA PHE A 235 -16.18 5.05 4.70
C PHE A 235 -16.78 4.03 5.65
N VAL A 236 -16.22 3.85 6.84
CA VAL A 236 -16.74 2.92 7.86
C VAL A 236 -18.17 3.29 8.24
N GLN A 237 -18.45 4.56 8.52
CA GLN A 237 -19.81 5.03 8.86
C GLN A 237 -20.81 4.81 7.72
N TYR A 238 -20.38 5.01 6.47
CA TYR A 238 -21.24 4.75 5.32
C TYR A 238 -21.53 3.27 5.11
N LEU A 239 -20.59 2.39 5.46
CA LEU A 239 -20.66 0.94 5.29
C LEU A 239 -21.28 0.22 6.50
N ALA A 240 -21.43 0.90 7.63
CA ALA A 240 -22.09 0.33 8.81
C ALA A 240 -23.55 0.02 8.54
#